data_bda5f363e3c056d2c5a8384cfddb84f5
#
_entry.id   bda5f363e3c056d2c5a8384cfddb84f5
#
_cell.length_a   1.000
_cell.length_b   1.000
_cell.length_c   1.000
_cell.angle_alpha   90.00
_cell.angle_beta   90.00
_cell.angle_gamma   90.00
#
_symmetry.space_group_name_H-M   'P 1'
#
loop_
_entity.id
_entity.type
_entity.pdbx_description
1 polymer ?
#
loop_
_entity_poly.entity_id
_entity_poly.type
_entity_poly.pdbx_seq_one_letter_code
_entity_poly.pdbx_strand_id
1 'polypeptide(L)'
;MLRILFPIFLSFCTYNSFPQNINKKLDQYLTDYYINKDIPSVATGISNDGKLIWFGARGFADIENNVPATEKSVYRIASVSKVITAVAIMQLVEQGKIKLDEDIRKYIPYYPAKRWKFTVRQLLSHTAGIRNYKSTGEFESKEFFESTKETINYLAKDSLEFEPGTKYLYTTLSYNLLAAIIENVSGIPFPQYLKNNIFLPAEMNSTYPDIQRNIIPFRVKGYDRNKYRQIQNAALADLSIKIPGGGLLSSVEDLLKFSDNLLKGKLITQNSFGLMITPTKLKDGKTVNYGLGFAIGTDNSGRNFISHSGIGTGFSSLLIIYPQERISSVQLINIRDRNLGDPAYDIAEIFFGSEIEKPKKSLADFLFKITSGYGIDSSLQVYQKIKSDTTTSFNTSKEELLLFGNDLLSVERYYAAIRFFRLFTTEYPDYAEAYIGLGDAYYKDGNRGLALKNFRQAAKLQPSNKYVKDMIKRLGG
;
A
#
# COMPACT_ATOMS: atom_id res chain seq x y z
N MET A 1 -62.46 24.63 -39.61
CA MET A 1 -61.10 24.08 -39.73
C MET A 1 -60.24 24.60 -38.55
N LEU A 2 -60.13 23.79 -37.52
CA LEU A 2 -59.39 24.14 -36.29
C LEU A 2 -57.95 23.51 -36.40
N ARG A 3 -56.94 24.34 -36.51
CA ARG A 3 -55.54 23.88 -36.52
C ARG A 3 -55.06 23.77 -35.07
N ILE A 4 -54.85 22.50 -34.63
CA ILE A 4 -54.24 22.17 -33.34
C ILE A 4 -52.72 22.24 -33.51
N LEU A 5 -52.07 23.22 -32.87
CA LEU A 5 -50.62 23.32 -32.76
C LEU A 5 -50.16 22.44 -31.57
N PHE A 6 -49.37 21.38 -31.86
CA PHE A 6 -48.66 20.62 -30.86
C PHE A 6 -47.34 21.35 -30.51
N PRO A 7 -47.05 21.61 -29.24
CA PRO A 7 -45.74 22.10 -28.87
C PRO A 7 -44.71 20.96 -28.87
N ILE A 8 -43.67 21.11 -29.68
CA ILE A 8 -42.50 20.23 -29.64
C ILE A 8 -41.71 20.59 -28.38
N PHE A 9 -41.77 19.72 -27.36
CA PHE A 9 -40.84 19.78 -26.24
C PHE A 9 -39.47 19.26 -26.70
N LEU A 10 -38.56 20.15 -27.02
CA LEU A 10 -37.10 19.84 -27.11
C LEU A 10 -36.59 19.58 -25.70
N SER A 11 -36.45 18.31 -25.34
CA SER A 11 -35.68 17.90 -24.18
C SER A 11 -34.20 18.18 -24.46
N PHE A 12 -33.67 19.24 -23.89
CA PHE A 12 -32.24 19.47 -23.82
C PHE A 12 -31.66 18.44 -22.85
N CYS A 13 -31.14 17.31 -23.37
CA CYS A 13 -30.19 16.51 -22.66
C CYS A 13 -28.93 17.38 -22.46
N THR A 14 -28.79 17.95 -21.29
CA THR A 14 -27.51 18.54 -20.86
C THR A 14 -26.51 17.38 -20.72
N TYR A 15 -25.73 17.15 -21.76
CA TYR A 15 -24.49 16.43 -21.63
C TYR A 15 -23.63 17.23 -20.64
N ASN A 16 -23.50 16.74 -19.42
CA ASN A 16 -22.46 17.20 -18.51
C ASN A 16 -21.10 16.88 -19.15
N SER A 17 -20.60 17.78 -19.99
CA SER A 17 -19.20 17.77 -20.39
C SER A 17 -18.41 18.10 -19.12
N PHE A 18 -17.74 17.10 -18.55
CA PHE A 18 -16.71 17.37 -17.53
C PHE A 18 -15.81 18.47 -18.06
N PRO A 19 -15.51 19.51 -17.26
CA PRO A 19 -14.74 20.64 -17.76
C PRO A 19 -13.38 20.13 -18.28
N GLN A 20 -12.99 20.51 -19.51
CA GLN A 20 -11.65 20.24 -20.08
C GLN A 20 -10.52 20.64 -19.11
N ASN A 21 -10.81 21.48 -18.16
CA ASN A 21 -9.91 21.97 -17.12
C ASN A 21 -9.53 20.87 -16.08
N ILE A 22 -10.41 19.87 -15.77
CA ILE A 22 -10.09 18.84 -14.78
C ILE A 22 -9.01 17.89 -15.27
N ASN A 23 -9.12 17.40 -16.51
CA ASN A 23 -8.14 16.49 -17.09
C ASN A 23 -6.76 17.15 -17.17
N LYS A 24 -6.70 18.44 -17.51
CA LYS A 24 -5.44 19.19 -17.51
C LYS A 24 -4.82 19.29 -16.11
N LYS A 25 -5.64 19.50 -15.07
CA LYS A 25 -5.17 19.52 -13.67
C LYS A 25 -4.61 18.14 -13.26
N LEU A 26 -5.32 17.05 -13.60
CA LEU A 26 -4.89 15.68 -13.31
C LEU A 26 -3.60 15.32 -14.05
N ASP A 27 -3.48 15.67 -15.33
CA ASP A 27 -2.26 15.47 -16.13
C ASP A 27 -1.06 16.24 -15.57
N GLN A 28 -1.28 17.49 -15.15
CA GLN A 28 -0.22 18.30 -14.55
C GLN A 28 0.21 17.74 -13.21
N TYR A 29 -0.75 17.36 -12.34
CA TYR A 29 -0.45 16.73 -11.06
C TYR A 29 0.38 15.46 -11.23
N LEU A 30 -0.02 14.55 -12.14
CA LEU A 30 0.69 13.31 -12.38
C LEU A 30 2.11 13.55 -12.93
N THR A 31 2.28 14.56 -13.77
CA THR A 31 3.59 14.94 -14.30
C THR A 31 4.50 15.48 -13.19
N ASP A 32 3.98 16.38 -12.35
CA ASP A 32 4.71 16.92 -11.20
C ASP A 32 5.04 15.79 -10.19
N TYR A 33 4.11 14.87 -9.96
CA TYR A 33 4.32 13.70 -9.11
C TYR A 33 5.46 12.82 -9.62
N TYR A 34 5.41 12.40 -10.88
CA TYR A 34 6.43 11.55 -11.50
C TYR A 34 7.83 12.18 -11.41
N ILE A 35 7.95 13.46 -11.76
CA ILE A 35 9.23 14.20 -11.76
C ILE A 35 9.76 14.36 -10.32
N ASN A 36 8.89 14.74 -9.39
CA ASN A 36 9.32 15.08 -8.03
C ASN A 36 9.58 13.86 -7.14
N LYS A 37 8.96 12.71 -7.44
CA LYS A 37 9.23 11.45 -6.73
C LYS A 37 10.40 10.65 -7.31
N ASP A 38 10.90 11.03 -8.49
CA ASP A 38 12.06 10.36 -9.13
C ASP A 38 11.87 8.83 -9.18
N ILE A 39 10.74 8.39 -9.74
CA ILE A 39 10.31 6.98 -9.78
C ILE A 39 10.37 6.40 -11.19
N PRO A 40 10.51 5.07 -11.37
CA PRO A 40 10.56 4.45 -12.70
C PRO A 40 9.28 4.66 -13.51
N SER A 41 8.12 4.36 -12.93
CA SER A 41 6.82 4.70 -13.53
C SER A 41 5.69 4.78 -12.50
N VAL A 42 4.65 5.48 -12.89
CA VAL A 42 3.33 5.50 -12.24
C VAL A 42 2.25 5.39 -13.29
N ALA A 43 1.24 4.55 -13.03
CA ALA A 43 -0.02 4.50 -13.76
C ALA A 43 -1.17 4.72 -12.76
N THR A 44 -2.13 5.54 -13.11
CA THR A 44 -3.25 5.90 -12.24
C THR A 44 -4.48 6.23 -13.05
N GLY A 45 -5.65 6.11 -12.43
CA GLY A 45 -6.91 6.43 -13.09
C GLY A 45 -8.04 6.57 -12.10
N ILE A 46 -9.11 7.19 -12.55
CA ILE A 46 -10.34 7.42 -11.79
C ILE A 46 -11.56 7.05 -12.62
N SER A 47 -12.52 6.36 -12.00
CA SER A 47 -13.83 6.10 -12.57
C SER A 47 -14.93 6.70 -11.70
N ASN A 48 -16.04 7.03 -12.35
CA ASN A 48 -17.27 7.44 -11.68
C ASN A 48 -18.45 6.65 -12.25
N ASP A 49 -19.17 5.97 -11.39
CA ASP A 49 -20.35 5.14 -11.73
C ASP A 49 -20.10 4.14 -12.87
N GLY A 50 -18.90 3.56 -12.90
CA GLY A 50 -18.48 2.57 -13.90
C GLY A 50 -18.05 3.14 -15.24
N LYS A 51 -17.84 4.45 -15.31
CA LYS A 51 -17.27 5.12 -16.48
C LYS A 51 -15.86 5.61 -16.14
N LEU A 52 -14.86 5.19 -16.93
CA LEU A 52 -13.53 5.76 -16.85
C LEU A 52 -13.59 7.26 -17.16
N ILE A 53 -13.18 8.08 -16.19
CA ILE A 53 -13.15 9.56 -16.33
C ILE A 53 -11.83 10.02 -16.87
N TRP A 54 -10.74 9.51 -16.28
CA TRP A 54 -9.39 9.87 -16.66
C TRP A 54 -8.43 8.73 -16.35
N PHE A 55 -7.39 8.62 -17.16
CA PHE A 55 -6.25 7.74 -17.00
C PHE A 55 -4.96 8.50 -17.33
N GLY A 56 -3.90 8.25 -16.58
CA GLY A 56 -2.57 8.75 -16.86
C GLY A 56 -1.48 7.74 -16.51
N ALA A 57 -0.42 7.72 -17.33
CA ALA A 57 0.80 6.96 -17.05
C ALA A 57 2.02 7.84 -17.37
N ARG A 58 3.08 7.69 -16.57
CA ARG A 58 4.37 8.36 -16.76
C ARG A 58 5.51 7.40 -16.50
N GLY A 59 6.62 7.56 -17.21
CA GLY A 59 7.84 6.79 -17.03
C GLY A 59 7.84 5.45 -17.76
N PHE A 60 8.65 4.49 -17.26
CA PHE A 60 8.98 3.26 -17.96
C PHE A 60 8.52 2.02 -17.21
N ALA A 61 7.81 1.15 -17.90
CA ALA A 61 7.49 -0.22 -17.47
C ALA A 61 8.75 -1.08 -17.34
N ASP A 62 9.74 -0.83 -18.19
CA ASP A 62 11.09 -1.41 -18.14
C ASP A 62 12.12 -0.32 -18.54
N ILE A 63 12.92 0.12 -17.55
CA ILE A 63 13.95 1.14 -17.77
C ILE A 63 15.04 0.63 -18.71
N GLU A 64 15.48 -0.62 -18.52
CA GLU A 64 16.62 -1.17 -19.28
C GLU A 64 16.33 -1.27 -20.78
N ASN A 65 15.07 -1.58 -21.12
CA ASN A 65 14.62 -1.73 -22.51
C ASN A 65 13.85 -0.50 -23.02
N ASN A 66 13.81 0.59 -22.27
CA ASN A 66 13.09 1.83 -22.61
C ASN A 66 11.60 1.60 -22.98
N VAL A 67 10.94 0.63 -22.33
CA VAL A 67 9.53 0.33 -22.55
C VAL A 67 8.67 1.31 -21.75
N PRO A 68 7.87 2.18 -22.38
CA PRO A 68 7.05 3.14 -21.65
C PRO A 68 5.91 2.45 -20.89
N ALA A 69 5.50 3.04 -19.77
CA ALA A 69 4.28 2.66 -19.08
C ALA A 69 3.05 3.19 -19.85
N THR A 70 2.04 2.34 -20.00
CA THR A 70 0.81 2.62 -20.76
C THR A 70 -0.42 2.08 -20.02
N GLU A 71 -1.61 2.30 -20.58
CA GLU A 71 -2.86 1.72 -20.07
C GLU A 71 -2.87 0.19 -20.05
N LYS A 72 -2.05 -0.45 -20.91
CA LYS A 72 -1.91 -1.92 -20.96
C LYS A 72 -0.93 -2.48 -19.93
N SER A 73 -0.17 -1.62 -19.27
CA SER A 73 0.87 -2.06 -18.32
C SER A 73 0.28 -2.82 -17.14
N VAL A 74 0.85 -4.00 -16.86
CA VAL A 74 0.36 -4.95 -15.86
C VAL A 74 1.34 -5.00 -14.70
N TYR A 75 0.93 -4.45 -13.56
CA TYR A 75 1.76 -4.29 -12.35
C TYR A 75 1.45 -5.36 -11.31
N ARG A 76 2.40 -5.64 -10.42
CA ARG A 76 2.11 -6.33 -9.15
C ARG A 76 1.22 -5.43 -8.29
N ILE A 77 0.04 -5.93 -7.92
CA ILE A 77 -0.88 -5.17 -7.09
C ILE A 77 -0.73 -5.47 -5.59
N ALA A 78 0.22 -6.35 -5.26
CA ALA A 78 0.52 -6.72 -3.88
C ALA A 78 -0.76 -6.92 -3.05
N SER A 79 -0.87 -6.30 -1.87
CA SER A 79 -1.99 -6.54 -0.95
C SER A 79 -3.37 -6.11 -1.44
N VAL A 80 -3.48 -5.37 -2.55
CA VAL A 80 -4.78 -5.16 -3.22
C VAL A 80 -5.40 -6.50 -3.67
N SER A 81 -4.60 -7.56 -3.85
CA SER A 81 -5.08 -8.93 -4.08
C SER A 81 -6.08 -9.42 -3.01
N LYS A 82 -5.96 -8.91 -1.77
CA LYS A 82 -6.82 -9.32 -0.65
C LYS A 82 -8.29 -8.98 -0.87
N VAL A 83 -8.58 -7.82 -1.43
CA VAL A 83 -9.97 -7.41 -1.65
C VAL A 83 -10.64 -8.33 -2.67
N ILE A 84 -9.90 -8.81 -3.67
CA ILE A 84 -10.38 -9.75 -4.67
C ILE A 84 -10.67 -11.12 -4.04
N THR A 85 -9.76 -11.61 -3.21
CA THR A 85 -9.93 -12.87 -2.46
C THR A 85 -11.10 -12.77 -1.48
N ALA A 86 -11.27 -11.63 -0.81
CA ALA A 86 -12.39 -11.42 0.10
C ALA A 86 -13.75 -11.45 -0.63
N VAL A 87 -13.84 -10.85 -1.81
CA VAL A 87 -15.05 -10.93 -2.67
C VAL A 87 -15.34 -12.39 -3.05
N ALA A 88 -14.32 -13.18 -3.40
CA ALA A 88 -14.49 -14.61 -3.71
C ALA A 88 -15.07 -15.40 -2.52
N ILE A 89 -14.61 -15.13 -1.29
CA ILE A 89 -15.21 -15.71 -0.08
C ILE A 89 -16.67 -15.27 0.06
N MET A 90 -16.96 -13.99 -0.13
CA MET A 90 -18.33 -13.46 0.03
C MET A 90 -19.30 -14.06 -1.00
N GLN A 91 -18.86 -14.36 -2.22
CA GLN A 91 -19.67 -15.10 -3.21
C GLN A 91 -20.07 -16.49 -2.67
N LEU A 92 -19.15 -17.21 -2.02
CA LEU A 92 -19.47 -18.52 -1.43
C LEU A 92 -20.33 -18.38 -0.16
N VAL A 93 -20.24 -17.28 0.56
CA VAL A 93 -21.16 -16.93 1.66
C VAL A 93 -22.58 -16.72 1.14
N GLU A 94 -22.76 -15.97 0.07
CA GLU A 94 -24.07 -15.75 -0.57
C GLU A 94 -24.70 -17.04 -1.10
N GLN A 95 -23.87 -17.98 -1.57
CA GLN A 95 -24.31 -19.31 -1.99
C GLN A 95 -24.67 -20.24 -0.80
N GLY A 96 -24.52 -19.76 0.45
CA GLY A 96 -24.75 -20.56 1.65
C GLY A 96 -23.70 -21.65 1.91
N LYS A 97 -22.64 -21.70 1.10
CA LYS A 97 -21.57 -22.70 1.20
C LYS A 97 -20.58 -22.41 2.34
N ILE A 98 -20.41 -21.14 2.71
CA ILE A 98 -19.56 -20.67 3.80
C ILE A 98 -20.40 -19.85 4.78
N LYS A 99 -20.18 -20.08 6.09
CA LYS A 99 -20.64 -19.20 7.16
C LYS A 99 -19.45 -18.48 7.74
N LEU A 100 -19.50 -17.15 7.81
CA LEU A 100 -18.37 -16.30 8.23
C LEU A 100 -17.89 -16.64 9.65
N ASP A 101 -18.79 -17.05 10.55
CA ASP A 101 -18.51 -17.27 11.96
C ASP A 101 -18.29 -18.75 12.34
N GLU A 102 -18.19 -19.63 11.36
CA GLU A 102 -17.83 -21.03 11.54
C GLU A 102 -16.31 -21.22 11.66
N ASP A 103 -15.90 -22.26 12.42
CA ASP A 103 -14.49 -22.72 12.50
C ASP A 103 -14.00 -23.11 11.10
N ILE A 104 -12.85 -22.58 10.69
CA ILE A 104 -12.28 -22.81 9.35
C ILE A 104 -12.06 -24.31 9.06
N ARG A 105 -11.85 -25.15 10.08
CA ARG A 105 -11.62 -26.59 9.90
C ARG A 105 -12.85 -27.34 9.38
N LYS A 106 -14.03 -26.73 9.46
CA LYS A 106 -15.21 -27.24 8.76
C LYS A 106 -15.00 -27.25 7.24
N TYR A 107 -14.26 -26.30 6.72
CA TYR A 107 -14.00 -26.10 5.30
C TYR A 107 -12.67 -26.69 4.85
N ILE A 108 -11.67 -26.75 5.73
CA ILE A 108 -10.33 -27.32 5.49
C ILE A 108 -9.94 -28.28 6.62
N PRO A 109 -10.57 -29.47 6.69
CA PRO A 109 -10.40 -30.40 7.82
C PRO A 109 -8.98 -30.91 7.98
N TYR A 110 -8.16 -30.84 6.96
CA TYR A 110 -6.74 -31.22 6.99
C TYR A 110 -5.84 -30.15 7.67
N TYR A 111 -6.35 -28.94 7.96
CA TYR A 111 -5.60 -27.94 8.73
C TYR A 111 -5.56 -28.38 10.22
N PRO A 112 -4.37 -28.44 10.85
CA PRO A 112 -4.26 -28.96 12.21
C PRO A 112 -5.01 -28.11 13.22
N ALA A 113 -5.52 -28.78 14.26
CA ALA A 113 -6.10 -28.09 15.40
C ALA A 113 -5.07 -27.15 16.03
N LYS A 114 -5.48 -25.93 16.33
CA LYS A 114 -4.69 -24.94 17.08
C LYS A 114 -5.23 -24.83 18.50
N ARG A 115 -4.48 -24.14 19.38
CA ARG A 115 -4.91 -23.89 20.76
C ARG A 115 -6.32 -23.28 20.83
N TRP A 116 -6.67 -22.42 19.88
CA TRP A 116 -7.99 -21.81 19.79
C TRP A 116 -8.59 -22.05 18.41
N LYS A 117 -9.92 -22.12 18.37
CA LYS A 117 -10.68 -22.09 17.11
C LYS A 117 -10.72 -20.67 16.58
N PHE A 118 -10.75 -20.51 15.26
CA PHE A 118 -10.92 -19.23 14.60
C PHE A 118 -11.75 -19.35 13.33
N THR A 119 -12.33 -18.25 12.90
CA THR A 119 -13.39 -18.23 11.90
C THR A 119 -12.91 -17.59 10.58
N VAL A 120 -13.71 -17.77 9.51
CA VAL A 120 -13.47 -17.12 8.22
C VAL A 120 -13.49 -15.58 8.36
N ARG A 121 -14.43 -15.04 9.15
CA ARG A 121 -14.48 -13.61 9.47
C ARG A 121 -13.17 -13.11 10.06
N GLN A 122 -12.62 -13.85 11.02
CA GLN A 122 -11.37 -13.47 11.68
C GLN A 122 -10.14 -13.55 10.76
N LEU A 123 -10.14 -14.42 9.76
CA LEU A 123 -9.11 -14.44 8.72
C LEU A 123 -9.22 -13.21 7.84
N LEU A 124 -10.42 -12.87 7.34
CA LEU A 124 -10.68 -11.70 6.49
C LEU A 124 -10.34 -10.37 7.18
N SER A 125 -10.55 -10.29 8.50
CA SER A 125 -10.37 -9.07 9.29
C SER A 125 -9.04 -9.02 10.07
N HIS A 126 -8.10 -9.96 9.82
CA HIS A 126 -6.80 -10.01 10.49
C HIS A 126 -6.86 -10.12 12.01
N THR A 127 -7.89 -10.79 12.53
CA THR A 127 -8.08 -11.00 13.98
C THR A 127 -7.96 -12.48 14.40
N ALA A 128 -7.51 -13.35 13.49
CA ALA A 128 -7.37 -14.79 13.74
C ALA A 128 -6.11 -15.18 14.54
N GLY A 129 -5.16 -14.25 14.73
CA GLY A 129 -3.89 -14.57 15.39
C GLY A 129 -2.87 -15.29 14.49
N ILE A 130 -3.09 -15.35 13.18
CA ILE A 130 -2.09 -15.88 12.23
C ILE A 130 -0.93 -14.87 12.16
N ARG A 131 0.30 -15.37 12.27
CA ARG A 131 1.50 -14.53 12.18
C ARG A 131 1.69 -13.83 10.84
N ASN A 132 2.48 -12.80 10.84
CA ASN A 132 3.00 -12.21 9.59
C ASN A 132 4.34 -12.87 9.21
N TYR A 133 5.03 -12.35 8.19
CA TYR A 133 6.36 -12.82 7.77
C TYR A 133 7.37 -12.74 8.93
N LYS A 134 8.21 -13.76 9.04
CA LYS A 134 9.29 -13.81 10.05
C LYS A 134 10.50 -12.95 9.67
N SER A 135 10.70 -12.74 8.38
CA SER A 135 11.85 -12.00 7.86
C SER A 135 11.61 -11.44 6.46
N THR A 136 12.48 -10.54 6.02
CA THR A 136 12.52 -10.08 4.63
C THR A 136 12.75 -11.26 3.67
N GLY A 137 13.56 -12.26 4.06
CA GLY A 137 13.77 -13.46 3.24
C GLY A 137 12.51 -14.29 3.02
N GLU A 138 11.59 -14.36 3.99
CA GLU A 138 10.29 -15.00 3.80
C GLU A 138 9.37 -14.14 2.93
N PHE A 139 9.39 -12.81 3.11
CA PHE A 139 8.64 -11.87 2.28
C PHE A 139 9.08 -11.89 0.81
N GLU A 140 10.38 -12.04 0.55
CA GLU A 140 11.02 -12.09 -0.76
C GLU A 140 11.46 -13.53 -1.11
N SER A 141 10.71 -14.54 -0.64
CA SER A 141 11.02 -15.95 -0.88
C SER A 141 11.22 -16.22 -2.38
N LYS A 142 12.20 -17.08 -2.66
CA LYS A 142 12.46 -17.62 -4.00
C LYS A 142 11.89 -19.04 -4.17
N GLU A 143 11.33 -19.58 -3.09
CA GLU A 143 10.73 -20.91 -3.06
C GLU A 143 9.42 -20.89 -3.84
N PHE A 144 9.29 -21.83 -4.78
CA PHE A 144 8.06 -22.02 -5.55
C PHE A 144 7.16 -23.05 -4.86
N PHE A 145 5.90 -22.69 -4.65
CA PHE A 145 4.86 -23.54 -4.12
C PHE A 145 3.90 -23.94 -5.25
N GLU A 146 3.80 -25.24 -5.53
CA GLU A 146 2.98 -25.74 -6.64
C GLU A 146 1.48 -25.64 -6.37
N SER A 147 1.07 -25.63 -5.09
CA SER A 147 -0.33 -25.70 -4.70
C SER A 147 -0.61 -24.88 -3.43
N THR A 148 -1.87 -24.48 -3.29
CA THR A 148 -2.40 -23.89 -2.06
C THR A 148 -2.18 -24.80 -0.85
N LYS A 149 -2.29 -26.12 -1.04
CA LYS A 149 -2.06 -27.11 0.03
C LYS A 149 -0.63 -27.07 0.59
N GLU A 150 0.37 -26.87 -0.27
CA GLU A 150 1.77 -26.73 0.17
C GLU A 150 1.96 -25.47 1.02
N THR A 151 1.37 -24.33 0.61
CA THR A 151 1.43 -23.10 1.39
C THR A 151 0.75 -23.26 2.75
N ILE A 152 -0.35 -24.02 2.83
CA ILE A 152 -1.03 -24.34 4.08
C ILE A 152 -0.17 -25.23 4.97
N ASN A 153 0.48 -26.26 4.42
CA ASN A 153 1.38 -27.15 5.17
C ASN A 153 2.58 -26.37 5.74
N TYR A 154 3.08 -25.38 5.02
CA TYR A 154 4.14 -24.49 5.49
C TYR A 154 3.67 -23.69 6.72
N LEU A 155 2.47 -23.10 6.67
CA LEU A 155 1.89 -22.29 7.73
C LEU A 155 1.35 -23.13 8.91
N ALA A 156 0.98 -24.37 8.66
CA ALA A 156 0.38 -25.25 9.63
C ALA A 156 1.30 -25.54 10.84
N LYS A 157 2.61 -25.34 10.71
CA LYS A 157 3.60 -25.57 11.77
C LYS A 157 3.60 -24.47 12.84
N ASP A 158 3.09 -23.29 12.52
CA ASP A 158 3.14 -22.12 13.40
C ASP A 158 1.95 -22.10 14.38
N SER A 159 2.18 -21.62 15.61
CA SER A 159 1.13 -21.34 16.60
C SER A 159 0.42 -20.02 16.28
N LEU A 160 -0.74 -19.80 16.90
CA LEU A 160 -1.39 -18.50 16.87
C LEU A 160 -0.67 -17.54 17.82
N GLU A 161 -0.50 -16.29 17.40
CA GLU A 161 0.16 -15.22 18.16
C GLU A 161 -0.68 -14.76 19.37
N PHE A 162 -2.01 -14.90 19.28
CA PHE A 162 -2.95 -14.52 20.33
C PHE A 162 -4.29 -15.23 20.15
N GLU A 163 -5.14 -15.12 21.16
CA GLU A 163 -6.51 -15.64 21.11
C GLU A 163 -7.33 -14.88 20.04
N PRO A 164 -7.96 -15.60 19.08
CA PRO A 164 -8.71 -14.98 18.00
C PRO A 164 -9.81 -14.01 18.48
N GLY A 165 -9.88 -12.85 17.84
CA GLY A 165 -10.79 -11.77 18.17
C GLY A 165 -10.33 -10.83 19.28
N THR A 166 -9.17 -11.09 19.93
CA THR A 166 -8.68 -10.22 21.01
C THR A 166 -7.75 -9.09 20.54
N LYS A 167 -7.11 -9.28 19.39
CA LYS A 167 -6.19 -8.30 18.80
C LYS A 167 -6.31 -8.29 17.29
N TYR A 168 -5.86 -7.18 16.70
CA TYR A 168 -5.65 -7.03 15.27
C TYR A 168 -4.16 -7.21 14.95
N LEU A 169 -3.85 -8.09 14.00
CA LEU A 169 -2.51 -8.27 13.45
C LEU A 169 -2.61 -8.51 11.95
N TYR A 170 -2.31 -7.47 11.17
CA TYR A 170 -2.33 -7.58 9.72
C TYR A 170 -1.35 -8.66 9.24
N THR A 171 -1.82 -9.57 8.40
CA THR A 171 -1.01 -10.63 7.82
C THR A 171 -1.47 -11.02 6.42
N THR A 172 -0.51 -11.18 5.51
CA THR A 172 -0.79 -11.71 4.17
C THR A 172 -1.07 -13.21 4.21
N LEU A 173 -0.44 -13.91 5.14
CA LEU A 173 -0.44 -15.38 5.19
C LEU A 173 -1.81 -15.98 5.57
N SER A 174 -2.66 -15.23 6.28
CA SER A 174 -4.04 -15.65 6.57
C SER A 174 -4.88 -15.86 5.31
N TYR A 175 -4.57 -15.14 4.22
CA TYR A 175 -5.31 -15.24 2.96
C TYR A 175 -5.02 -16.54 2.21
N ASN A 176 -3.93 -17.24 2.49
CA ASN A 176 -3.70 -18.59 1.96
C ASN A 176 -4.74 -19.57 2.50
N LEU A 177 -5.15 -19.43 3.78
CA LEU A 177 -6.22 -20.23 4.35
C LEU A 177 -7.57 -19.95 3.68
N LEU A 178 -7.84 -18.69 3.33
CA LEU A 178 -9.04 -18.32 2.57
C LEU A 178 -9.04 -18.94 1.17
N ALA A 179 -7.91 -18.96 0.48
CA ALA A 179 -7.80 -19.65 -0.82
C ALA A 179 -8.04 -21.16 -0.68
N ALA A 180 -7.49 -21.79 0.34
CA ALA A 180 -7.74 -23.22 0.61
C ALA A 180 -9.23 -23.50 0.90
N ILE A 181 -9.90 -22.60 1.62
CA ILE A 181 -11.35 -22.69 1.85
C ILE A 181 -12.12 -22.58 0.53
N ILE A 182 -11.75 -21.59 -0.34
CA ILE A 182 -12.37 -21.45 -1.67
C ILE A 182 -12.22 -22.72 -2.48
N GLU A 183 -11.00 -23.27 -2.58
CA GLU A 183 -10.73 -24.51 -3.34
C GLU A 183 -11.52 -25.70 -2.81
N ASN A 184 -11.49 -25.92 -1.49
CA ASN A 184 -12.16 -27.10 -0.92
C ASN A 184 -13.69 -27.02 -0.99
N VAL A 185 -14.26 -25.82 -0.85
CA VAL A 185 -15.71 -25.60 -0.88
C VAL A 185 -16.26 -25.56 -2.29
N SER A 186 -15.50 -25.00 -3.25
CA SER A 186 -15.94 -24.90 -4.65
C SER A 186 -15.56 -26.10 -5.50
N GLY A 187 -14.53 -26.85 -5.11
CA GLY A 187 -13.92 -27.91 -5.94
C GLY A 187 -13.09 -27.37 -7.10
N ILE A 188 -12.79 -26.05 -7.14
CA ILE A 188 -12.10 -25.37 -8.25
C ILE A 188 -10.78 -24.77 -7.70
N PRO A 189 -9.63 -24.97 -8.39
CA PRO A 189 -8.38 -24.32 -8.02
C PRO A 189 -8.55 -22.79 -7.87
N PHE A 190 -7.92 -22.20 -6.86
CA PHE A 190 -8.10 -20.78 -6.51
C PHE A 190 -7.90 -19.82 -7.69
N PRO A 191 -6.83 -19.94 -8.51
CA PRO A 191 -6.67 -19.07 -9.66
C PRO A 191 -7.80 -19.22 -10.70
N GLN A 192 -8.29 -20.43 -10.91
CA GLN A 192 -9.39 -20.70 -11.82
C GLN A 192 -10.72 -20.18 -11.28
N TYR A 193 -10.92 -20.26 -9.95
CA TYR A 193 -12.09 -19.68 -9.31
C TYR A 193 -12.15 -18.17 -9.54
N LEU A 194 -11.04 -17.45 -9.28
CA LEU A 194 -10.96 -16.02 -9.53
C LEU A 194 -11.23 -15.67 -10.99
N LYS A 195 -10.64 -16.41 -11.92
CA LYS A 195 -10.87 -16.19 -13.35
C LYS A 195 -12.34 -16.30 -13.72
N ASN A 196 -13.01 -17.39 -13.29
CA ASN A 196 -14.37 -17.69 -13.71
C ASN A 196 -15.41 -16.80 -13.01
N ASN A 197 -15.20 -16.48 -11.73
CA ASN A 197 -16.23 -15.86 -10.89
C ASN A 197 -15.99 -14.37 -10.63
N ILE A 198 -14.79 -13.84 -10.92
CA ILE A 198 -14.45 -12.43 -10.71
C ILE A 198 -13.92 -11.79 -11.99
N PHE A 199 -12.81 -12.33 -12.57
CA PHE A 199 -12.14 -11.64 -13.67
C PHE A 199 -13.01 -11.59 -14.93
N LEU A 200 -13.56 -12.71 -15.38
CA LEU A 200 -14.43 -12.74 -16.56
C LEU A 200 -15.72 -11.93 -16.34
N PRO A 201 -16.48 -12.10 -15.22
CA PRO A 201 -17.68 -11.29 -14.98
C PRO A 201 -17.43 -9.79 -14.86
N ALA A 202 -16.26 -9.39 -14.37
CA ALA A 202 -15.87 -7.97 -14.25
C ALA A 202 -15.12 -7.44 -15.48
N GLU A 203 -14.91 -8.26 -16.50
CA GLU A 203 -14.13 -7.91 -17.71
C GLU A 203 -12.67 -7.48 -17.42
N MET A 204 -12.06 -8.13 -16.41
CA MET A 204 -10.67 -7.91 -16.00
C MET A 204 -9.71 -8.76 -16.84
N ASN A 205 -9.45 -8.32 -18.07
CA ASN A 205 -8.73 -9.09 -19.07
C ASN A 205 -7.19 -9.06 -18.92
N SER A 206 -6.70 -8.17 -18.06
CA SER A 206 -5.27 -7.96 -17.78
C SER A 206 -4.92 -8.27 -16.32
N THR A 207 -5.69 -9.17 -15.67
CA THR A 207 -5.46 -9.58 -14.28
C THR A 207 -5.09 -11.06 -14.21
N TYR A 208 -3.97 -11.35 -13.53
CA TYR A 208 -3.36 -12.67 -13.52
C TYR A 208 -2.77 -13.01 -12.15
N PRO A 209 -2.70 -14.30 -11.76
CA PRO A 209 -1.77 -14.74 -10.73
C PRO A 209 -0.33 -14.49 -11.20
N ASP A 210 0.52 -13.91 -10.34
CA ASP A 210 1.92 -13.66 -10.63
C ASP A 210 2.75 -14.92 -10.48
N ILE A 211 2.63 -15.82 -11.44
CA ILE A 211 3.46 -17.01 -11.56
C ILE A 211 4.62 -16.65 -12.49
N GLN A 212 5.84 -16.71 -11.97
CA GLN A 212 7.02 -16.18 -12.65
C GLN A 212 7.29 -16.87 -13.99
N ARG A 213 7.06 -18.17 -14.10
CA ARG A 213 7.23 -18.96 -15.32
C ARG A 213 6.19 -18.68 -16.42
N ASN A 214 5.11 -17.96 -16.11
CA ASN A 214 4.06 -17.65 -17.08
C ASN A 214 4.45 -16.42 -17.91
N ILE A 215 4.19 -16.48 -19.22
CA ILE A 215 4.30 -15.33 -20.10
C ILE A 215 3.06 -14.45 -19.87
N ILE A 216 3.25 -13.27 -19.31
CA ILE A 216 2.19 -12.28 -19.08
C ILE A 216 2.44 -11.08 -19.98
N PRO A 217 1.52 -10.76 -20.91
CA PRO A 217 1.67 -9.59 -21.76
C PRO A 217 1.77 -8.31 -20.93
N PHE A 218 2.61 -7.38 -21.35
CA PHE A 218 2.80 -6.07 -20.73
C PHE A 218 3.20 -6.08 -19.24
N ARG A 219 3.78 -7.18 -18.74
CA ARG A 219 4.26 -7.28 -17.36
C ARG A 219 5.34 -6.24 -17.11
N VAL A 220 5.12 -5.42 -16.10
CA VAL A 220 6.00 -4.34 -15.67
C VAL A 220 7.14 -4.91 -14.81
N LYS A 221 8.35 -4.39 -14.99
CA LYS A 221 9.52 -4.70 -14.17
C LYS A 221 9.51 -3.90 -12.86
N GLY A 222 9.86 -4.55 -11.78
CA GLY A 222 9.89 -3.94 -10.44
C GLY A 222 11.26 -3.42 -10.07
N TYR A 223 11.29 -2.33 -9.28
CA TYR A 223 12.52 -1.67 -8.84
C TYR A 223 12.48 -1.40 -7.33
N ASP A 224 13.67 -1.30 -6.73
CA ASP A 224 13.89 -0.86 -5.35
C ASP A 224 14.97 0.22 -5.34
N ARG A 225 15.16 0.91 -4.21
CA ARG A 225 16.35 1.74 -4.01
C ARG A 225 17.38 0.99 -3.17
N ASN A 226 18.63 1.03 -3.61
CA ASN A 226 19.74 0.52 -2.80
C ASN A 226 20.02 1.47 -1.58
N LYS A 227 20.97 1.09 -0.73
CA LYS A 227 21.35 1.90 0.43
C LYS A 227 21.89 3.29 0.08
N TYR A 228 22.30 3.50 -1.16
CA TYR A 228 22.76 4.79 -1.69
C TYR A 228 21.63 5.58 -2.38
N ARG A 229 20.38 5.16 -2.21
CA ARG A 229 19.19 5.78 -2.79
C ARG A 229 19.14 5.75 -4.32
N GLN A 230 19.95 4.92 -4.97
CA GLN A 230 19.94 4.70 -6.40
C GLN A 230 18.89 3.63 -6.77
N ILE A 231 18.18 3.83 -7.87
CA ILE A 231 17.24 2.84 -8.41
C ILE A 231 18.01 1.62 -8.89
N GLN A 232 17.55 0.44 -8.50
CA GLN A 232 18.06 -0.86 -8.94
C GLN A 232 16.90 -1.82 -9.18
N ASN A 233 17.17 -2.92 -9.91
CA ASN A 233 16.18 -3.99 -10.04
C ASN A 233 15.79 -4.53 -8.67
N ALA A 234 14.49 -4.76 -8.48
CA ALA A 234 13.99 -5.41 -7.28
C ALA A 234 14.50 -6.86 -7.17
N ALA A 235 14.50 -7.38 -5.95
CA ALA A 235 14.85 -8.77 -5.70
C ALA A 235 13.97 -9.72 -6.53
N LEU A 236 14.56 -10.83 -6.99
CA LEU A 236 13.80 -11.91 -7.59
C LEU A 236 13.03 -12.62 -6.47
N ALA A 237 11.72 -12.43 -6.44
CA ALA A 237 10.83 -13.08 -5.48
C ALA A 237 9.78 -13.91 -6.23
N ASP A 238 9.59 -15.14 -5.77
CA ASP A 238 8.45 -15.98 -6.18
C ASP A 238 7.24 -15.64 -5.31
N LEU A 239 6.09 -15.39 -5.94
CA LEU A 239 4.89 -14.98 -5.23
C LEU A 239 3.89 -16.13 -5.00
N SER A 240 4.23 -17.37 -5.38
CA SER A 240 3.35 -18.53 -5.26
C SER A 240 2.87 -18.77 -3.84
N ILE A 241 3.72 -18.49 -2.84
CA ILE A 241 3.34 -18.59 -1.42
C ILE A 241 2.24 -17.60 -1.02
N LYS A 242 2.01 -16.54 -1.76
CA LYS A 242 1.16 -15.42 -1.32
C LYS A 242 0.18 -14.93 -2.38
N ILE A 243 -0.09 -15.72 -3.43
CA ILE A 243 -1.04 -15.33 -4.51
C ILE A 243 -2.34 -14.75 -3.94
N PRO A 244 -3.03 -15.38 -2.94
CA PRO A 244 -4.31 -14.90 -2.48
C PRO A 244 -4.25 -13.55 -1.74
N GLY A 245 -3.14 -13.26 -1.09
CA GLY A 245 -2.99 -12.07 -0.26
C GLY A 245 -2.06 -10.99 -0.82
N GLY A 246 -1.36 -11.26 -1.94
CA GLY A 246 -0.36 -10.32 -2.44
C GLY A 246 0.32 -10.68 -3.74
N GLY A 247 -0.13 -11.73 -4.42
CA GLY A 247 0.54 -12.25 -5.63
C GLY A 247 -0.31 -12.16 -6.90
N LEU A 248 -1.13 -11.12 -7.06
CA LEU A 248 -1.81 -10.85 -8.32
C LEU A 248 -1.10 -9.72 -9.09
N LEU A 249 -1.24 -9.79 -10.39
CA LEU A 249 -0.91 -8.76 -11.36
C LEU A 249 -2.21 -8.16 -11.90
N SER A 250 -2.24 -6.84 -12.13
CA SER A 250 -3.40 -6.18 -12.75
C SER A 250 -3.00 -4.88 -13.44
N SER A 251 -3.91 -4.33 -14.23
CA SER A 251 -3.86 -2.98 -14.79
C SER A 251 -4.73 -2.01 -13.98
N VAL A 252 -4.56 -0.71 -14.20
CA VAL A 252 -5.42 0.32 -13.60
C VAL A 252 -6.87 0.12 -14.05
N GLU A 253 -7.09 -0.12 -15.34
CA GLU A 253 -8.44 -0.32 -15.90
C GLU A 253 -9.16 -1.50 -15.25
N ASP A 254 -8.47 -2.64 -15.09
CA ASP A 254 -9.09 -3.83 -14.49
C ASP A 254 -9.48 -3.62 -13.02
N LEU A 255 -8.64 -2.92 -12.24
CA LEU A 255 -8.98 -2.60 -10.85
C LEU A 255 -10.14 -1.61 -10.74
N LEU A 256 -10.25 -0.65 -11.67
CA LEU A 256 -11.42 0.23 -11.76
C LEU A 256 -12.67 -0.57 -12.14
N LYS A 257 -12.59 -1.48 -13.11
CA LYS A 257 -13.69 -2.39 -13.47
C LYS A 257 -14.11 -3.27 -12.30
N PHE A 258 -13.16 -3.80 -11.54
CA PHE A 258 -13.45 -4.57 -10.33
C PHE A 258 -14.27 -3.75 -9.34
N SER A 259 -13.81 -2.55 -8.99
CA SER A 259 -14.50 -1.69 -8.02
C SER A 259 -15.88 -1.25 -8.51
N ASP A 260 -16.00 -0.90 -9.79
CA ASP A 260 -17.27 -0.50 -10.39
C ASP A 260 -18.31 -1.64 -10.39
N ASN A 261 -17.88 -2.87 -10.71
CA ASN A 261 -18.75 -4.04 -10.66
C ASN A 261 -19.11 -4.43 -9.21
N LEU A 262 -18.22 -4.16 -8.24
CA LEU A 262 -18.50 -4.31 -6.82
C LEU A 262 -19.57 -3.31 -6.36
N LEU A 263 -19.41 -2.03 -6.70
CA LEU A 263 -20.38 -0.97 -6.40
C LEU A 263 -21.76 -1.18 -7.05
N LYS A 264 -21.78 -1.79 -8.22
CA LYS A 264 -23.04 -2.13 -8.95
C LYS A 264 -23.73 -3.39 -8.44
N GLY A 265 -23.13 -4.11 -7.49
CA GLY A 265 -23.67 -5.37 -6.96
C GLY A 265 -23.60 -6.54 -7.94
N LYS A 266 -22.74 -6.47 -8.96
CA LYS A 266 -22.59 -7.56 -9.95
C LYS A 266 -21.71 -8.71 -9.47
N LEU A 267 -20.75 -8.43 -8.59
CA LEU A 267 -19.84 -9.44 -8.04
C LEU A 267 -20.39 -10.07 -6.76
N ILE A 268 -20.98 -9.27 -5.89
CA ILE A 268 -21.66 -9.64 -4.65
C ILE A 268 -22.82 -8.66 -4.41
N THR A 269 -23.81 -9.06 -3.62
CA THR A 269 -24.94 -8.18 -3.27
C THR A 269 -24.52 -6.99 -2.42
N GLN A 270 -25.35 -5.93 -2.41
CA GLN A 270 -25.11 -4.76 -1.56
C GLN A 270 -25.09 -5.09 -0.06
N ASN A 271 -25.85 -6.10 0.37
CA ASN A 271 -25.81 -6.58 1.76
C ASN A 271 -24.45 -7.18 2.11
N SER A 272 -23.89 -8.03 1.25
CA SER A 272 -22.57 -8.60 1.43
C SER A 272 -21.48 -7.52 1.37
N PHE A 273 -21.59 -6.58 0.46
CA PHE A 273 -20.70 -5.43 0.40
C PHE A 273 -20.76 -4.60 1.68
N GLY A 274 -21.95 -4.33 2.20
CA GLY A 274 -22.13 -3.65 3.50
C GLY A 274 -21.42 -4.36 4.66
N LEU A 275 -21.45 -5.70 4.70
CA LEU A 275 -20.69 -6.46 5.69
C LEU A 275 -19.17 -6.29 5.52
N MET A 276 -18.68 -6.22 4.28
CA MET A 276 -17.25 -6.06 4.02
C MET A 276 -16.70 -4.71 4.48
N ILE A 277 -17.51 -3.67 4.44
CA ILE A 277 -17.12 -2.30 4.78
C ILE A 277 -17.50 -1.89 6.22
N THR A 278 -17.96 -2.84 7.03
CA THR A 278 -18.27 -2.62 8.45
C THR A 278 -16.98 -2.79 9.28
N PRO A 279 -16.62 -1.81 10.12
CA PRO A 279 -15.45 -1.91 11.00
C PRO A 279 -15.53 -3.11 11.93
N THR A 280 -14.40 -3.80 12.11
CA THR A 280 -14.33 -4.99 12.97
C THR A 280 -14.30 -4.61 14.45
N LYS A 281 -15.13 -5.28 15.26
CA LYS A 281 -15.10 -5.16 16.72
C LYS A 281 -14.30 -6.31 17.33
N LEU A 282 -13.37 -5.98 18.24
CA LEU A 282 -12.63 -6.94 19.05
C LEU A 282 -13.47 -7.37 20.26
N LYS A 283 -13.04 -8.44 20.94
CA LYS A 283 -13.71 -8.98 22.14
C LYS A 283 -13.78 -7.97 23.30
N ASP A 284 -12.83 -7.04 23.39
CA ASP A 284 -12.81 -5.96 24.39
C ASP A 284 -13.68 -4.75 24.01
N GLY A 285 -14.41 -4.82 22.90
CA GLY A 285 -15.27 -3.76 22.38
C GLY A 285 -14.58 -2.71 21.52
N LYS A 286 -13.25 -2.73 21.43
CA LYS A 286 -12.51 -1.79 20.57
C LYS A 286 -12.81 -2.03 19.09
N THR A 287 -12.92 -0.95 18.35
CA THR A 287 -13.13 -0.97 16.90
C THR A 287 -11.82 -0.86 16.17
N VAL A 288 -11.66 -1.68 15.13
CA VAL A 288 -10.56 -1.63 14.17
C VAL A 288 -11.13 -1.11 12.85
N ASN A 289 -10.52 -0.08 12.29
CA ASN A 289 -10.94 0.51 10.99
C ASN A 289 -10.51 -0.39 9.81
N TYR A 290 -10.86 -1.65 9.92
CA TYR A 290 -10.67 -2.66 8.88
C TYR A 290 -11.86 -3.61 8.91
N GLY A 291 -12.47 -3.83 7.75
CA GLY A 291 -13.60 -4.72 7.57
C GLY A 291 -13.18 -6.11 7.08
N LEU A 292 -13.90 -6.68 6.13
CA LEU A 292 -13.56 -7.96 5.50
C LEU A 292 -12.78 -7.71 4.21
N GLY A 293 -11.48 -7.45 4.34
CA GLY A 293 -10.58 -7.21 3.22
C GLY A 293 -10.33 -5.75 2.87
N PHE A 294 -11.01 -4.79 3.49
CA PHE A 294 -10.85 -3.35 3.24
C PHE A 294 -10.45 -2.59 4.51
N ALA A 295 -9.52 -1.68 4.37
CA ALA A 295 -9.35 -0.58 5.31
C ALA A 295 -10.49 0.43 5.13
N ILE A 296 -10.91 1.07 6.21
CA ILE A 296 -12.04 2.00 6.25
C ILE A 296 -11.52 3.33 6.76
N GLY A 297 -11.83 4.41 6.05
CA GLY A 297 -11.36 5.74 6.38
C GLY A 297 -12.38 6.83 6.08
N THR A 298 -12.02 8.03 6.47
CA THR A 298 -12.75 9.26 6.15
C THR A 298 -11.72 10.28 5.67
N ASP A 299 -12.00 10.96 4.59
CA ASP A 299 -11.13 11.99 4.05
C ASP A 299 -11.25 13.33 4.81
N ASN A 300 -10.43 14.30 4.44
CA ASN A 300 -10.41 15.62 5.07
C ASN A 300 -11.72 16.41 4.90
N SER A 301 -12.56 16.04 3.95
CA SER A 301 -13.88 16.64 3.69
C SER A 301 -15.03 15.86 4.35
N GLY A 302 -14.73 14.80 5.11
CA GLY A 302 -15.71 13.98 5.80
C GLY A 302 -16.35 12.89 4.95
N ARG A 303 -15.88 12.64 3.71
CA ARG A 303 -16.38 11.54 2.86
C ARG A 303 -15.80 10.22 3.33
N ASN A 304 -16.65 9.21 3.47
CA ASN A 304 -16.21 7.87 3.82
C ASN A 304 -15.64 7.15 2.61
N PHE A 305 -14.49 6.53 2.78
CA PHE A 305 -13.88 5.68 1.77
C PHE A 305 -13.47 4.32 2.33
N ILE A 306 -13.35 3.37 1.44
CA ILE A 306 -12.69 2.09 1.68
C ILE A 306 -11.48 1.99 0.76
N SER A 307 -10.45 1.30 1.22
CA SER A 307 -9.22 1.19 0.44
C SER A 307 -8.46 -0.08 0.75
N HIS A 308 -7.52 -0.40 -0.12
CA HIS A 308 -6.43 -1.29 0.23
C HIS A 308 -5.15 -0.84 -0.47
N SER A 309 -4.12 -0.57 0.31
CA SER A 309 -2.78 -0.33 -0.21
C SER A 309 -2.03 -1.66 -0.43
N GLY A 310 -1.05 -1.64 -1.33
CA GLY A 310 -0.19 -2.78 -1.60
C GLY A 310 1.27 -2.37 -1.62
N ILE A 311 2.10 -3.08 -0.85
CA ILE A 311 3.55 -2.99 -0.91
C ILE A 311 4.08 -4.37 -1.21
N GLY A 312 4.78 -4.50 -2.32
CA GLY A 312 5.39 -5.75 -2.79
C GLY A 312 6.85 -5.55 -3.16
N THR A 313 7.53 -6.63 -3.52
CA THR A 313 8.91 -6.57 -4.01
C THR A 313 8.95 -5.79 -5.31
N GLY A 314 9.49 -4.57 -5.25
CA GLY A 314 9.59 -3.64 -6.38
C GLY A 314 8.31 -2.90 -6.78
N PHE A 315 7.23 -2.92 -5.97
CA PHE A 315 5.96 -2.34 -6.36
C PHE A 315 5.22 -1.70 -5.18
N SER A 316 4.45 -0.66 -5.50
CA SER A 316 3.48 -0.03 -4.62
C SER A 316 2.16 0.18 -5.35
N SER A 317 1.03 -0.02 -4.68
CA SER A 317 -0.31 0.12 -5.26
C SER A 317 -1.30 0.67 -4.23
N LEU A 318 -2.39 1.27 -4.71
CA LEU A 318 -3.54 1.63 -3.91
C LEU A 318 -4.80 1.52 -4.76
N LEU A 319 -5.82 0.92 -4.19
CA LEU A 319 -7.21 1.04 -4.64
C LEU A 319 -7.97 1.79 -3.56
N ILE A 320 -8.65 2.88 -3.93
CA ILE A 320 -9.53 3.64 -3.05
C ILE A 320 -10.91 3.75 -3.71
N ILE A 321 -11.96 3.55 -2.93
CA ILE A 321 -13.36 3.57 -3.38
C ILE A 321 -14.15 4.45 -2.43
N TYR A 322 -14.91 5.37 -2.97
CA TYR A 322 -15.90 6.21 -2.29
C TYR A 322 -17.30 5.67 -2.63
N PRO A 323 -17.87 4.80 -1.77
CA PRO A 323 -19.09 4.07 -2.15
C PRO A 323 -20.32 4.96 -2.36
N GLN A 324 -20.44 6.03 -1.59
CA GLN A 324 -21.58 6.97 -1.67
C GLN A 324 -21.49 7.82 -2.94
N GLU A 325 -20.31 8.28 -3.30
CA GLU A 325 -20.02 9.08 -4.49
C GLU A 325 -19.91 8.23 -5.76
N ARG A 326 -19.81 6.90 -5.60
CA ARG A 326 -19.61 5.91 -6.67
C ARG A 326 -18.34 6.20 -7.49
N ILE A 327 -17.30 6.64 -6.80
CA ILE A 327 -15.99 6.95 -7.37
C ILE A 327 -14.97 5.92 -6.92
N SER A 328 -14.12 5.51 -7.86
CA SER A 328 -12.95 4.67 -7.58
C SER A 328 -11.70 5.27 -8.20
N SER A 329 -10.60 5.23 -7.46
CA SER A 329 -9.29 5.66 -7.95
C SER A 329 -8.24 4.60 -7.65
N VAL A 330 -7.29 4.45 -8.58
CA VAL A 330 -6.24 3.43 -8.53
C VAL A 330 -4.89 4.06 -8.82
N GLN A 331 -3.85 3.64 -8.10
CA GLN A 331 -2.45 3.88 -8.46
C GLN A 331 -1.66 2.58 -8.52
N LEU A 332 -0.77 2.47 -9.49
CA LEU A 332 0.19 1.37 -9.65
C LEU A 332 1.57 1.98 -9.94
N ILE A 333 2.56 1.64 -9.12
CA ILE A 333 3.91 2.18 -9.17
C ILE A 333 4.90 1.01 -9.15
N ASN A 334 5.89 1.01 -10.04
CA ASN A 334 6.86 -0.07 -10.14
C ASN A 334 8.15 0.17 -9.33
N ILE A 335 7.99 0.74 -8.17
CA ILE A 335 9.05 0.82 -7.15
C ILE A 335 8.47 0.63 -5.76
N ARG A 336 9.22 -0.03 -4.87
CA ARG A 336 8.98 0.00 -3.45
C ARG A 336 9.90 1.08 -2.86
N ASP A 337 9.30 2.18 -2.42
CA ASP A 337 10.04 3.28 -1.81
C ASP A 337 9.22 3.89 -0.66
N ARG A 338 9.90 4.64 0.20
CA ARG A 338 9.29 5.49 1.22
C ARG A 338 8.84 6.81 0.58
N ASN A 339 7.95 7.54 1.20
CA ASN A 339 7.54 8.89 0.80
C ASN A 339 6.94 9.00 -0.61
N LEU A 340 6.39 7.90 -1.13
CA LEU A 340 5.68 7.96 -2.42
C LEU A 340 4.43 8.83 -2.32
N GLY A 341 3.74 8.82 -1.16
CA GLY A 341 2.41 9.40 -1.04
C GLY A 341 1.37 8.56 -1.79
N ASP A 342 0.18 9.09 -1.89
CA ASP A 342 -0.97 8.37 -2.44
C ASP A 342 -1.61 9.14 -3.61
N PRO A 343 -0.99 9.13 -4.82
CA PRO A 343 -1.53 9.87 -5.97
C PRO A 343 -2.95 9.47 -6.35
N ALA A 344 -3.41 8.25 -6.05
CA ALA A 344 -4.81 7.88 -6.25
C ALA A 344 -5.77 8.67 -5.34
N TYR A 345 -5.35 8.94 -4.09
CA TYR A 345 -6.10 9.80 -3.17
C TYR A 345 -6.14 11.24 -3.67
N ASP A 346 -4.97 11.80 -4.02
CA ASP A 346 -4.87 13.17 -4.50
C ASP A 346 -5.66 13.39 -5.80
N ILE A 347 -5.67 12.42 -6.71
CA ILE A 347 -6.46 12.44 -7.94
C ILE A 347 -7.96 12.46 -7.62
N ALA A 348 -8.41 11.66 -6.65
CA ALA A 348 -9.81 11.70 -6.22
C ALA A 348 -10.16 13.07 -5.60
N GLU A 349 -9.30 13.63 -4.77
CA GLU A 349 -9.48 14.97 -4.18
C GLU A 349 -9.55 16.08 -5.25
N ILE A 350 -8.63 16.05 -6.25
CA ILE A 350 -8.68 16.98 -7.38
C ILE A 350 -10.01 16.83 -8.15
N PHE A 351 -10.47 15.58 -8.33
CA PHE A 351 -11.75 15.32 -8.99
C PHE A 351 -12.93 15.88 -8.20
N PHE A 352 -12.89 15.82 -6.87
CA PHE A 352 -13.89 16.44 -5.98
C PHE A 352 -13.78 17.97 -5.92
N GLY A 353 -12.79 18.57 -6.57
CA GLY A 353 -12.59 20.02 -6.62
C GLY A 353 -11.69 20.56 -5.51
N SER A 354 -11.04 19.70 -4.74
CA SER A 354 -10.05 20.12 -3.75
C SER A 354 -8.80 20.70 -4.41
N GLU A 355 -8.20 21.70 -3.79
CA GLU A 355 -6.88 22.19 -4.16
C GLU A 355 -5.83 21.35 -3.44
N ILE A 356 -5.01 20.65 -4.20
CA ILE A 356 -3.95 19.79 -3.68
C ILE A 356 -2.59 20.48 -3.84
N GLU A 357 -1.78 20.44 -2.78
CA GLU A 357 -0.39 20.90 -2.89
C GLU A 357 0.37 20.06 -3.92
N LYS A 358 1.26 20.73 -4.66
CA LYS A 358 2.14 20.02 -5.59
C LYS A 358 2.98 18.99 -4.84
N PRO A 359 3.15 17.78 -5.39
CA PRO A 359 4.06 16.80 -4.82
C PRO A 359 5.46 17.39 -4.65
N LYS A 360 6.00 17.31 -3.43
CA LYS A 360 7.32 17.86 -3.10
C LYS A 360 8.42 16.85 -3.38
N LYS A 361 9.61 17.34 -3.75
CA LYS A 361 10.83 16.53 -3.89
C LYS A 361 11.34 16.08 -2.53
N SER A 362 11.96 14.90 -2.48
CA SER A 362 12.65 14.46 -1.26
C SER A 362 13.90 15.32 -1.01
N LEU A 363 13.90 16.07 0.08
CA LEU A 363 15.09 16.78 0.55
C LEU A 363 16.13 15.79 1.06
N ALA A 364 15.71 14.70 1.70
CA ALA A 364 16.60 13.65 2.19
C ALA A 364 17.43 13.05 1.05
N ASP A 365 16.77 12.62 -0.02
CA ASP A 365 17.47 12.02 -1.18
C ASP A 365 18.37 13.03 -1.88
N PHE A 366 17.96 14.28 -1.96
CA PHE A 366 18.76 15.35 -2.56
C PHE A 366 20.02 15.65 -1.74
N LEU A 367 19.89 15.86 -0.42
CA LEU A 367 21.01 16.10 0.46
C LEU A 367 21.96 14.89 0.52
N PHE A 368 21.41 13.68 0.47
CA PHE A 368 22.21 12.47 0.44
C PHE A 368 23.08 12.36 -0.82
N LYS A 369 22.52 12.72 -1.99
CA LYS A 369 23.27 12.81 -3.26
C LYS A 369 24.41 13.84 -3.16
N ILE A 370 24.13 15.03 -2.59
CA ILE A 370 25.17 16.07 -2.37
C ILE A 370 26.23 15.58 -1.40
N THR A 371 25.85 14.99 -0.26
CA THR A 371 26.83 14.44 0.72
C THR A 371 27.71 13.38 0.07
N SER A 372 27.17 12.59 -0.85
CA SER A 372 27.91 11.53 -1.54
C SER A 372 28.96 12.07 -2.52
N GLY A 373 28.67 13.19 -3.18
CA GLY A 373 29.58 13.79 -4.16
C GLY A 373 30.51 14.87 -3.59
N TYR A 374 30.02 15.68 -2.63
CA TYR A 374 30.68 16.92 -2.20
C TYR A 374 30.88 17.03 -0.68
N GLY A 375 30.50 15.99 0.07
CA GLY A 375 30.64 15.96 1.53
C GLY A 375 29.52 16.65 2.30
N ILE A 376 29.52 16.44 3.63
CA ILE A 376 28.44 16.88 4.52
C ILE A 376 28.34 18.40 4.62
N ASP A 377 29.45 19.12 4.61
CA ASP A 377 29.43 20.58 4.78
C ASP A 377 28.72 21.27 3.61
N SER A 378 28.91 20.78 2.38
CA SER A 378 28.17 21.24 1.19
C SER A 378 26.67 20.98 1.34
N SER A 379 26.27 19.82 1.85
CA SER A 379 24.85 19.49 2.10
C SER A 379 24.22 20.40 3.14
N LEU A 380 24.94 20.70 4.23
CA LEU A 380 24.43 21.58 5.28
C LEU A 380 24.27 23.03 4.76
N GLN A 381 25.18 23.51 3.94
CA GLN A 381 25.05 24.83 3.29
C GLN A 381 23.82 24.89 2.34
N VAL A 382 23.62 23.84 1.54
CA VAL A 382 22.47 23.73 0.65
C VAL A 382 21.16 23.62 1.45
N TYR A 383 21.16 22.84 2.52
CA TYR A 383 20.01 22.75 3.42
C TYR A 383 19.58 24.11 3.98
N GLN A 384 20.53 24.91 4.45
CA GLN A 384 20.23 26.23 4.99
C GLN A 384 19.62 27.17 3.93
N LYS A 385 20.08 27.11 2.68
CA LYS A 385 19.49 27.87 1.57
C LYS A 385 18.07 27.41 1.27
N ILE A 386 17.82 26.09 1.21
CA ILE A 386 16.49 25.56 0.94
C ILE A 386 15.53 25.90 2.09
N LYS A 387 15.99 25.81 3.33
CA LYS A 387 15.18 26.13 4.52
C LYS A 387 14.72 27.59 4.54
N SER A 388 15.55 28.51 4.07
CA SER A 388 15.21 29.94 4.00
C SER A 388 14.30 30.31 2.80
N ASP A 389 14.10 29.40 1.85
CA ASP A 389 13.26 29.59 0.69
C ASP A 389 11.83 29.09 0.98
N THR A 390 10.90 30.02 1.19
CA THR A 390 9.48 29.73 1.44
C THR A 390 8.75 29.17 0.21
N THR A 391 9.35 29.27 -0.98
CA THR A 391 8.78 28.78 -2.26
C THR A 391 9.36 27.43 -2.68
N THR A 392 10.17 26.82 -1.83
CA THR A 392 10.89 25.60 -2.14
C THR A 392 9.97 24.45 -2.58
N SER A 393 10.40 23.73 -3.61
CA SER A 393 9.74 22.51 -4.07
C SER A 393 10.13 21.24 -3.26
N PHE A 394 10.98 21.40 -2.25
CA PHE A 394 11.42 20.29 -1.38
C PHE A 394 10.51 20.11 -0.18
N ASN A 395 10.36 18.85 0.25
CA ASN A 395 9.77 18.53 1.54
C ASN A 395 10.79 18.82 2.65
N THR A 396 10.52 19.82 3.48
CA THR A 396 11.40 20.25 4.58
C THR A 396 10.91 19.79 5.96
N SER A 397 9.98 18.82 6.01
CA SER A 397 9.43 18.30 7.27
C SER A 397 10.51 17.65 8.16
N LYS A 398 10.24 17.56 9.46
CA LYS A 398 11.14 16.89 10.42
C LYS A 398 11.37 15.43 10.08
N GLU A 399 10.33 14.77 9.59
CA GLU A 399 10.36 13.37 9.16
C GLU A 399 11.32 13.19 7.99
N GLU A 400 11.31 14.11 7.02
CA GLU A 400 12.22 14.10 5.88
C GLU A 400 13.68 14.33 6.30
N LEU A 401 13.90 15.25 7.24
CA LEU A 401 15.22 15.47 7.82
C LEU A 401 15.73 14.24 8.59
N LEU A 402 14.85 13.58 9.35
CA LEU A 402 15.19 12.34 10.04
C LEU A 402 15.62 11.23 9.07
N LEU A 403 14.93 11.13 7.92
CA LEU A 403 15.28 10.19 6.87
C LEU A 403 16.70 10.42 6.34
N PHE A 404 17.10 11.68 6.09
CA PHE A 404 18.46 12.00 5.66
C PHE A 404 19.52 11.54 6.68
N GLY A 405 19.31 11.84 7.97
CA GLY A 405 20.22 11.40 9.02
C GLY A 405 20.33 9.87 9.12
N ASN A 406 19.19 9.18 9.01
CA ASN A 406 19.15 7.72 9.04
C ASN A 406 19.81 7.09 7.81
N ASP A 407 19.69 7.71 6.63
CA ASP A 407 20.42 7.27 5.43
C ASP A 407 21.93 7.34 5.62
N LEU A 408 22.44 8.42 6.22
CA LEU A 408 23.86 8.54 6.54
C LEU A 408 24.33 7.43 7.50
N LEU A 409 23.52 7.11 8.53
CA LEU A 409 23.80 6.00 9.45
C LEU A 409 23.78 4.64 8.74
N SER A 410 22.86 4.42 7.82
CA SER A 410 22.70 3.15 7.11
C SER A 410 23.88 2.80 6.20
N VAL A 411 24.59 3.83 5.73
CA VAL A 411 25.82 3.69 4.92
C VAL A 411 27.09 3.95 5.71
N GLU A 412 27.00 3.94 7.04
CA GLU A 412 28.13 4.04 7.98
C GLU A 412 28.91 5.37 7.89
N ARG A 413 28.26 6.43 7.40
CA ARG A 413 28.84 7.78 7.36
C ARG A 413 28.64 8.49 8.71
N TYR A 414 29.20 7.93 9.78
CA TYR A 414 28.93 8.37 11.16
C TYR A 414 29.35 9.82 11.42
N TYR A 415 30.50 10.26 10.91
CA TYR A 415 30.89 11.67 11.01
C TYR A 415 29.86 12.60 10.39
N ALA A 416 29.39 12.30 9.19
CA ALA A 416 28.38 13.11 8.52
C ALA A 416 27.05 13.10 9.29
N ALA A 417 26.62 11.93 9.80
CA ALA A 417 25.43 11.80 10.61
C ALA A 417 25.51 12.64 11.90
N ILE A 418 26.66 12.61 12.62
CA ILE A 418 26.91 13.44 13.80
C ILE A 418 26.79 14.93 13.46
N ARG A 419 27.45 15.38 12.39
CA ARG A 419 27.39 16.77 11.95
C ARG A 419 25.95 17.22 11.66
N PHE A 420 25.21 16.41 10.96
CA PHE A 420 23.81 16.69 10.63
C PHE A 420 22.91 16.65 11.86
N PHE A 421 22.93 15.58 12.65
CA PHE A 421 22.05 15.46 13.82
C PHE A 421 22.33 16.51 14.90
N ARG A 422 23.57 16.98 15.03
CA ARG A 422 23.88 18.14 15.90
C ARG A 422 23.15 19.40 15.45
N LEU A 423 23.16 19.70 14.14
CA LEU A 423 22.35 20.80 13.59
C LEU A 423 20.86 20.55 13.83
N PHE A 424 20.39 19.35 13.56
CA PHE A 424 18.99 18.97 13.69
C PHE A 424 18.47 19.10 15.15
N THR A 425 19.26 18.68 16.15
CA THR A 425 18.89 18.85 17.56
C THR A 425 18.94 20.32 18.02
N THR A 426 19.74 21.16 17.39
CA THR A 426 19.78 22.61 17.65
C THR A 426 18.54 23.30 17.08
N GLU A 427 18.11 22.92 15.89
CA GLU A 427 16.94 23.52 15.23
C GLU A 427 15.62 23.02 15.81
N TYR A 428 15.58 21.79 16.29
CA TYR A 428 14.38 21.13 16.83
C TYR A 428 14.66 20.50 18.21
N PRO A 429 14.86 21.33 19.25
CA PRO A 429 15.28 20.87 20.58
C PRO A 429 14.25 19.96 21.28
N ASP A 430 12.98 20.00 20.87
CA ASP A 430 11.91 19.18 21.44
C ASP A 430 11.61 17.92 20.62
N TYR A 431 12.40 17.61 19.59
CA TYR A 431 12.18 16.44 18.72
C TYR A 431 13.07 15.28 19.17
N ALA A 432 12.47 14.33 19.89
CA ALA A 432 13.19 13.21 20.51
C ALA A 432 13.96 12.35 19.49
N GLU A 433 13.40 12.13 18.30
CA GLU A 433 13.99 11.32 17.24
C GLU A 433 15.33 11.88 16.75
N ALA A 434 15.51 13.21 16.77
CA ALA A 434 16.79 13.83 16.44
C ALA A 434 17.89 13.48 17.46
N TYR A 435 17.54 13.42 18.76
CA TYR A 435 18.48 12.99 19.80
C TYR A 435 18.73 11.48 19.76
N ILE A 436 17.75 10.67 19.38
CA ILE A 436 17.93 9.23 19.14
C ILE A 436 18.94 9.04 18.03
N GLY A 437 18.74 9.69 16.87
CA GLY A 437 19.67 9.63 15.74
C GLY A 437 21.07 10.11 16.09
N LEU A 438 21.21 11.18 16.88
CA LEU A 438 22.53 11.66 17.36
C LEU A 438 23.18 10.66 18.34
N GLY A 439 22.37 10.05 19.23
CA GLY A 439 22.83 9.00 20.12
C GLY A 439 23.34 7.77 19.37
N ASP A 440 22.60 7.32 18.35
CA ASP A 440 22.99 6.22 17.47
C ASP A 440 24.27 6.54 16.69
N ALA A 441 24.38 7.75 16.16
CA ALA A 441 25.56 8.20 15.42
C ALA A 441 26.81 8.15 16.32
N TYR A 442 26.74 8.71 17.52
CA TYR A 442 27.86 8.63 18.49
C TYR A 442 28.12 7.20 18.94
N TYR A 443 27.10 6.38 19.17
CA TYR A 443 27.29 4.99 19.57
C TYR A 443 28.04 4.20 18.50
N LYS A 444 27.67 4.37 17.24
CA LYS A 444 28.32 3.73 16.09
C LYS A 444 29.73 4.25 15.83
N ASP A 445 29.99 5.52 16.12
CA ASP A 445 31.29 6.16 16.05
C ASP A 445 32.21 5.79 17.25
N GLY A 446 31.72 5.01 18.23
CA GLY A 446 32.47 4.56 19.40
C GLY A 446 32.43 5.52 20.60
N ASN A 447 31.79 6.69 20.49
CA ASN A 447 31.70 7.67 21.57
C ASN A 447 30.53 7.38 22.52
N ARG A 448 30.74 6.39 23.44
CA ARG A 448 29.71 5.91 24.37
C ARG A 448 29.18 7.01 25.31
N GLY A 449 30.06 7.95 25.75
CA GLY A 449 29.65 9.02 26.65
C GLY A 449 28.67 10.02 26.02
N LEU A 450 28.98 10.48 24.80
CA LEU A 450 28.06 11.35 24.05
C LEU A 450 26.81 10.62 23.61
N ALA A 451 26.88 9.35 23.26
CA ALA A 451 25.72 8.52 22.97
C ALA A 451 24.75 8.48 24.17
N LEU A 452 25.26 8.15 25.37
CA LEU A 452 24.44 8.10 26.59
C LEU A 452 23.82 9.46 26.91
N LYS A 453 24.55 10.56 26.75
CA LYS A 453 24.03 11.92 26.96
C LYS A 453 22.81 12.20 26.08
N ASN A 454 22.89 11.84 24.79
CA ASN A 454 21.80 12.09 23.83
C ASN A 454 20.61 11.14 24.07
N PHE A 455 20.83 9.86 24.37
CA PHE A 455 19.73 8.96 24.76
C PHE A 455 19.02 9.41 26.04
N ARG A 456 19.74 9.96 27.03
CA ARG A 456 19.11 10.54 28.21
C ARG A 456 18.24 11.77 27.87
N GLN A 457 18.67 12.59 26.93
CA GLN A 457 17.84 13.71 26.46
C GLN A 457 16.59 13.20 25.70
N ALA A 458 16.74 12.22 24.84
CA ALA A 458 15.60 11.57 24.17
C ALA A 458 14.62 10.94 25.18
N ALA A 459 15.10 10.31 26.25
CA ALA A 459 14.28 9.74 27.31
C ALA A 459 13.45 10.77 28.07
N LYS A 460 13.97 12.02 28.24
CA LYS A 460 13.19 13.12 28.84
C LYS A 460 12.03 13.53 27.95
N LEU A 461 12.23 13.55 26.63
CA LEU A 461 11.22 13.93 25.64
C LEU A 461 10.21 12.81 25.38
N GLN A 462 10.67 11.54 25.41
CA GLN A 462 9.84 10.34 25.20
C GLN A 462 10.10 9.28 26.28
N PRO A 463 9.57 9.43 27.50
CA PRO A 463 9.84 8.51 28.62
C PRO A 463 9.39 7.07 28.39
N SER A 464 8.42 6.83 27.49
CA SER A 464 7.90 5.49 27.17
C SER A 464 8.70 4.74 26.11
N ASN A 465 9.67 5.37 25.46
CA ASN A 465 10.43 4.78 24.37
C ASN A 465 11.33 3.64 24.87
N LYS A 466 10.95 2.40 24.54
CA LYS A 466 11.65 1.19 24.97
C LYS A 466 13.07 1.11 24.43
N TYR A 467 13.28 1.45 23.15
CA TYR A 467 14.60 1.41 22.53
C TYR A 467 15.60 2.31 23.27
N VAL A 468 15.17 3.53 23.58
CA VAL A 468 16.01 4.50 24.32
C VAL A 468 16.37 3.97 25.71
N LYS A 469 15.43 3.37 26.44
CA LYS A 469 15.68 2.73 27.75
C LYS A 469 16.70 1.60 27.65
N ASP A 470 16.54 0.74 26.66
CA ASP A 470 17.43 -0.39 26.44
C ASP A 470 18.86 0.10 26.09
N MET A 471 18.97 1.17 25.29
CA MET A 471 20.28 1.77 24.95
C MET A 471 20.94 2.44 26.15
N ILE A 472 20.21 3.16 26.99
CA ILE A 472 20.73 3.75 28.23
C ILE A 472 21.27 2.65 29.13
N LYS A 473 20.50 1.59 29.39
CA LYS A 473 20.94 0.43 30.18
C LYS A 473 22.19 -0.24 29.60
N ARG A 474 22.24 -0.42 28.28
CA ARG A 474 23.39 -1.01 27.58
C ARG A 474 24.67 -0.18 27.71
N LEU A 475 24.54 1.13 27.82
CA LEU A 475 25.68 2.08 27.96
C LEU A 475 26.10 2.32 29.41
N GLY A 476 25.47 1.65 30.38
CA GLY A 476 25.83 1.75 31.80
C GLY A 476 25.22 2.97 32.48
N GLY A 477 24.06 3.38 32.03
CA GLY A 477 23.24 4.50 32.57
C GLY A 477 22.13 4.06 33.51
#